data_599f6352ec4a46fead23a1efa4181789
#
_entry.id   599f6352ec4a46fead23a1efa4181789
#
_cell.length_a   1.000
_cell.length_b   1.000
_cell.length_c   1.000
_cell.angle_alpha   90.00
_cell.angle_beta   90.00
_cell.angle_gamma   90.00
#
_symmetry.space_group_name_H-M   'P 1'
#
loop_
_entity.id
_entity.type
_entity.pdbx_description
1 polymer ?
#
loop_
_entity_poly.entity_id
_entity_poly.type
_entity_poly.pdbx_seq_one_letter_code
_entity_poly.pdbx_strand_id
1 'polypeptide(L)'
;MKATDTSVNISANTSAHPPGRPRARRTAVPAVLAVLAVLAVLGSFSLATAPAALADGIRDRQWGLDAVGAREAWKTTKGEGVTVAVLDTGVDAGHPDLRDRVLEGRDLIGFGAREGDPHWARHGTAMAGIIAGRGHGPGDGQGVLGVAPEARILPVRVLLEDGDPQRKRAREERGGALAEGIRWAADHGADVINLSLGDDSASAHPDPEEDAAVRYALGKGAVVVASAGNGGEDGDRVSYPAAYPGVIAVTAVDRTGARAPFSTRRWYATVSAPGDDVVITYPDGEYYEGWGTSAAAAFVSGCVALVRAAHPDLSPAQVKELIAGTARDTPPGGRSDELGTGIVNPAAAIELGAGVEPRRQRPAAEAYPGEYFGPGPASDGVPGGRLAPAAAAAGTLLVVCAGVLYRGARTSGRAGREPLG
;
A
#
# COMPACT_ATOMS: atom_id res chain seq x y z
N MET A 1 55.69 11.66 22.76
CA MET A 1 56.85 12.27 22.08
C MET A 1 56.45 13.65 21.61
N LYS A 2 57.10 14.67 22.22
CA LYS A 2 57.23 16.11 21.85
C LYS A 2 55.93 16.87 21.52
N ALA A 3 55.32 17.76 22.30
CA ALA A 3 55.81 19.00 22.94
C ALA A 3 56.45 20.03 21.99
N THR A 4 55.78 21.18 21.82
CA THR A 4 56.34 22.52 21.72
C THR A 4 55.22 23.53 21.90
N ASP A 5 55.19 24.10 22.90
CA ASP A 5 55.27 25.34 23.64
C ASP A 5 55.84 26.51 22.80
N THR A 6 55.16 27.63 22.77
CA THR A 6 55.76 28.95 22.58
C THR A 6 54.88 30.04 23.19
N SER A 7 55.35 30.51 24.31
CA SER A 7 54.97 31.76 24.99
C SER A 7 55.72 32.93 24.41
N VAL A 8 55.14 34.14 24.31
CA VAL A 8 55.80 35.47 24.27
C VAL A 8 54.87 36.49 24.90
N ASN A 9 55.23 37.03 25.81
CA ASN A 9 55.65 37.94 26.78
C ASN A 9 55.58 39.41 26.34
N ILE A 10 54.95 40.23 27.22
CA ILE A 10 55.32 41.58 27.79
C ILE A 10 55.22 42.81 26.86
N SER A 11 54.48 43.84 27.31
CA SER A 11 55.08 45.03 27.98
C SER A 11 54.01 46.00 28.48
N ALA A 12 54.21 46.40 29.71
CA ALA A 12 53.52 47.48 30.39
C ALA A 12 54.00 48.86 29.88
N ASN A 13 53.08 49.80 29.82
CA ASN A 13 53.52 51.21 29.98
C ASN A 13 52.52 52.01 30.83
N THR A 14 53.02 52.52 31.90
CA THR A 14 52.39 53.38 32.89
C THR A 14 52.48 54.87 32.47
N SER A 15 51.35 55.57 32.54
CA SER A 15 51.40 57.03 32.77
C SER A 15 50.17 57.55 33.51
N ALA A 16 50.38 58.38 34.46
CA ALA A 16 49.47 58.80 35.51
C ALA A 16 48.67 60.08 35.16
N HIS A 17 47.44 60.10 35.63
CA HIS A 17 46.59 61.15 36.28
C HIS A 17 46.34 62.53 35.64
N PRO A 18 45.13 63.14 35.83
CA PRO A 18 44.51 63.48 37.09
C PRO A 18 42.98 63.34 37.21
N PRO A 19 42.30 63.67 38.34
CA PRO A 19 41.01 63.17 38.75
C PRO A 19 39.81 63.99 38.20
N GLY A 20 38.82 63.33 37.72
CA GLY A 20 37.58 63.97 37.26
C GLY A 20 36.34 63.40 37.99
N ARG A 21 35.41 64.25 38.32
CA ARG A 21 34.21 64.23 39.16
C ARG A 21 33.28 63.01 38.95
N PRO A 22 32.54 62.59 39.97
CA PRO A 22 31.61 61.40 39.86
C PRO A 22 30.37 61.70 38.99
N ARG A 23 30.22 60.98 37.89
CA ARG A 23 29.00 60.95 37.11
C ARG A 23 28.12 59.84 37.65
N ALA A 24 26.85 60.17 37.95
CA ALA A 24 25.80 59.26 38.38
C ALA A 24 25.66 58.08 37.42
N ARG A 25 25.84 56.85 37.91
CA ARG A 25 25.51 55.63 37.19
C ARG A 25 23.97 55.53 37.10
N ARG A 26 23.40 55.84 35.93
CA ARG A 26 22.05 55.45 35.58
C ARG A 26 22.03 53.95 35.36
N THR A 27 21.29 53.25 36.19
CA THR A 27 21.09 51.81 36.12
C THR A 27 20.40 51.40 34.83
N ALA A 28 21.13 50.81 33.88
CA ALA A 28 20.60 50.24 32.62
C ALA A 28 19.97 48.85 32.82
N VAL A 29 19.82 48.36 34.05
CA VAL A 29 19.32 47.02 34.37
C VAL A 29 17.84 46.78 34.00
N PRO A 30 16.89 47.73 34.13
CA PRO A 30 15.49 47.45 33.79
C PRO A 30 15.24 47.35 32.30
N ALA A 31 16.04 48.01 31.43
CA ALA A 31 15.84 47.93 29.98
C ALA A 31 16.29 46.58 29.40
N VAL A 32 17.37 46.01 29.91
CA VAL A 32 17.86 44.68 29.47
C VAL A 32 16.92 43.58 29.91
N LEU A 33 16.36 43.64 31.13
CA LEU A 33 15.37 42.68 31.61
C LEU A 33 14.06 42.75 30.83
N ALA A 34 13.63 43.93 30.42
CA ALA A 34 12.42 44.11 29.58
C ALA A 34 12.62 43.51 28.17
N VAL A 35 13.79 43.71 27.56
CA VAL A 35 14.11 43.09 26.24
C VAL A 35 14.22 41.59 26.34
N LEU A 36 14.82 41.03 27.39
CA LEU A 36 14.89 39.59 27.60
C LEU A 36 13.49 38.97 27.86
N ALA A 37 12.62 39.64 28.57
CA ALA A 37 11.25 39.21 28.79
C ALA A 37 10.42 39.22 27.49
N VAL A 38 10.58 40.24 26.65
CA VAL A 38 9.94 40.31 25.32
C VAL A 38 10.47 39.21 24.38
N LEU A 39 11.78 38.95 24.39
CA LEU A 39 12.37 37.85 23.60
C LEU A 39 11.94 36.46 24.12
N ALA A 40 11.76 36.28 25.42
CA ALA A 40 11.25 35.06 26.01
C ALA A 40 9.76 34.83 25.64
N VAL A 41 8.93 35.88 25.64
CA VAL A 41 7.53 35.80 25.21
C VAL A 41 7.42 35.58 23.71
N LEU A 42 8.21 36.22 22.87
CA LEU A 42 8.27 35.99 21.43
C LEU A 42 8.83 34.60 21.09
N GLY A 43 9.83 34.11 21.84
CA GLY A 43 10.36 32.76 21.71
C GLY A 43 9.33 31.69 22.12
N SER A 44 8.53 31.93 23.16
CA SER A 44 7.50 31.04 23.60
C SER A 44 6.32 30.96 22.62
N PHE A 45 5.99 32.04 21.92
CA PHE A 45 4.98 32.06 20.86
C PHE A 45 5.45 31.33 19.59
N SER A 46 6.76 31.37 19.28
CA SER A 46 7.32 30.67 18.12
C SER A 46 7.45 29.16 18.31
N LEU A 47 7.53 28.68 19.58
CA LEU A 47 7.54 27.22 19.87
C LEU A 47 6.13 26.57 19.88
N ALA A 48 5.07 27.38 19.97
CA ALA A 48 3.70 26.86 20.02
C ALA A 48 3.03 26.69 18.65
N THR A 49 3.69 27.11 17.54
CA THR A 49 3.09 27.10 16.19
C THR A 49 3.85 26.26 15.15
N ALA A 50 4.83 25.49 15.54
CA ALA A 50 5.77 24.88 14.60
C ALA A 50 5.66 23.38 14.27
N PRO A 51 4.71 22.55 14.71
CA PRO A 51 4.61 21.23 14.10
C PRO A 51 3.31 20.87 13.38
N ALA A 52 2.31 21.75 13.30
CA ALA A 52 1.07 21.40 12.60
C ALA A 52 1.22 21.33 11.07
N ALA A 53 2.13 22.09 10.48
CA ALA A 53 2.24 22.24 9.02
C ALA A 53 2.82 21.01 8.29
N LEU A 54 3.58 20.13 8.95
CA LEU A 54 4.13 18.93 8.31
C LEU A 54 3.14 17.74 8.38
N ALA A 55 2.27 17.72 9.37
CA ALA A 55 1.27 16.66 9.53
C ALA A 55 0.09 16.82 8.56
N ASP A 56 -0.33 18.04 8.28
CA ASP A 56 -1.41 18.34 7.34
C ASP A 56 -1.09 17.88 5.91
N GLY A 57 0.17 17.92 5.49
CA GLY A 57 0.58 17.49 4.16
C GLY A 57 0.44 15.97 3.87
N ILE A 58 0.41 15.09 4.88
CA ILE A 58 0.23 13.64 4.69
C ILE A 58 -1.25 13.36 4.43
N ARG A 59 -2.14 13.90 5.27
CA ARG A 59 -3.59 13.71 5.14
C ARG A 59 -4.16 14.32 3.88
N ASP A 60 -3.65 15.47 3.45
CA ASP A 60 -4.04 16.12 2.21
C ASP A 60 -3.70 15.29 0.97
N ARG A 61 -2.71 14.40 1.07
CA ARG A 61 -2.32 13.46 0.01
C ARG A 61 -3.12 12.15 0.04
N GLN A 62 -3.90 11.89 1.09
CA GLN A 62 -4.71 10.67 1.24
C GLN A 62 -5.99 10.72 0.37
N TRP A 63 -5.85 10.95 -0.93
CA TRP A 63 -6.96 11.04 -1.87
C TRP A 63 -7.86 9.80 -1.89
N GLY A 64 -7.28 8.64 -1.57
CA GLY A 64 -7.97 7.36 -1.59
C GLY A 64 -9.14 7.28 -0.61
N LEU A 65 -9.08 7.97 0.54
CA LEU A 65 -10.20 8.01 1.50
C LEU A 65 -11.43 8.72 0.92
N ASP A 66 -11.22 9.80 0.19
CA ASP A 66 -12.31 10.55 -0.47
C ASP A 66 -12.81 9.77 -1.69
N ALA A 67 -11.88 9.12 -2.40
CA ALA A 67 -12.19 8.25 -3.53
C ALA A 67 -13.08 7.07 -3.15
N VAL A 68 -12.98 6.45 -2.01
CA VAL A 68 -13.91 5.40 -1.56
C VAL A 68 -15.10 5.98 -0.76
N GLY A 69 -15.11 7.26 -0.43
CA GLY A 69 -16.16 7.87 0.40
C GLY A 69 -16.12 7.44 1.87
N ALA A 70 -14.93 7.14 2.41
CA ALA A 70 -14.77 6.67 3.79
C ALA A 70 -15.34 7.65 4.81
N ARG A 71 -15.11 8.96 4.61
CA ARG A 71 -15.60 10.03 5.52
C ARG A 71 -17.13 10.07 5.63
N GLU A 72 -17.85 9.71 4.57
CA GLU A 72 -19.31 9.61 4.60
C GLU A 72 -19.75 8.40 5.45
N ALA A 73 -19.08 7.24 5.28
CA ALA A 73 -19.36 6.04 6.07
C ALA A 73 -19.05 6.25 7.56
N TRP A 74 -18.07 7.11 7.91
CA TRP A 74 -17.74 7.43 9.31
C TRP A 74 -18.85 8.15 10.07
N LYS A 75 -19.86 8.68 9.40
CA LYS A 75 -21.06 9.19 10.06
C LYS A 75 -21.87 8.10 10.75
N THR A 76 -21.69 6.84 10.32
CA THR A 76 -22.36 5.66 10.89
C THR A 76 -21.42 4.85 11.76
N THR A 77 -20.21 4.52 11.28
CA THR A 77 -19.23 3.72 12.00
C THR A 77 -17.82 3.98 11.46
N LYS A 78 -16.82 3.74 12.29
CA LYS A 78 -15.39 3.75 11.92
C LYS A 78 -14.76 2.37 11.98
N GLY A 79 -15.56 1.30 12.08
CA GLY A 79 -15.09 -0.08 12.12
C GLY A 79 -14.93 -0.66 13.52
N GLU A 80 -15.61 -0.09 14.53
CA GLU A 80 -15.55 -0.53 15.92
C GLU A 80 -15.97 -2.00 16.06
N GLY A 81 -15.20 -2.76 16.83
CA GLY A 81 -15.45 -4.16 17.12
C GLY A 81 -15.02 -5.15 16.04
N VAL A 82 -14.62 -4.67 14.86
CA VAL A 82 -14.19 -5.52 13.74
C VAL A 82 -12.70 -5.82 13.79
N THR A 83 -12.36 -7.06 13.52
CA THR A 83 -10.97 -7.53 13.37
C THR A 83 -10.66 -7.85 11.91
N VAL A 84 -9.66 -7.18 11.35
CA VAL A 84 -9.14 -7.44 10.01
C VAL A 84 -7.82 -8.18 10.11
N ALA A 85 -7.78 -9.43 9.66
CA ALA A 85 -6.53 -10.16 9.54
C ALA A 85 -5.76 -9.70 8.31
N VAL A 86 -4.50 -9.33 8.51
CA VAL A 86 -3.56 -8.97 7.43
C VAL A 86 -2.57 -10.11 7.26
N LEU A 87 -2.80 -10.95 6.25
CA LEU A 87 -1.93 -12.07 5.90
C LEU A 87 -0.86 -11.57 4.94
N ASP A 88 0.35 -11.31 5.47
CA ASP A 88 1.36 -10.53 4.75
C ASP A 88 2.79 -10.83 5.27
N THR A 89 3.70 -9.88 5.13
CA THR A 89 5.10 -9.95 5.59
C THR A 89 5.28 -9.70 7.09
N GLY A 90 4.20 -9.50 7.83
CA GLY A 90 4.14 -9.02 9.21
C GLY A 90 3.61 -7.59 9.28
N VAL A 91 3.45 -7.05 10.48
CA VAL A 91 3.02 -5.66 10.72
C VAL A 91 3.86 -5.09 11.86
N ASP A 92 4.39 -3.88 11.67
CA ASP A 92 5.03 -3.13 12.74
C ASP A 92 3.97 -2.56 13.71
N ALA A 93 3.80 -3.24 14.83
CA ALA A 93 2.89 -2.79 15.89
C ALA A 93 3.37 -1.52 16.61
N GLY A 94 4.65 -1.16 16.45
CA GLY A 94 5.27 0.04 17.01
C GLY A 94 4.98 1.31 16.22
N HIS A 95 4.47 1.19 14.98
CA HIS A 95 4.17 2.35 14.15
C HIS A 95 3.17 3.30 14.86
N PRO A 96 3.46 4.63 14.92
CA PRO A 96 2.64 5.58 15.67
C PRO A 96 1.15 5.55 15.32
N ASP A 97 0.82 5.42 14.03
CA ASP A 97 -0.56 5.42 13.54
C ASP A 97 -1.29 4.08 13.76
N LEU A 98 -0.57 3.01 14.10
CA LEU A 98 -1.14 1.68 14.36
C LEU A 98 -1.17 1.34 15.86
N ARG A 99 -0.75 2.26 16.73
CA ARG A 99 -0.71 2.05 18.17
C ARG A 99 -2.09 1.63 18.69
N ASP A 100 -2.10 0.59 19.52
CA ASP A 100 -3.30 0.00 20.13
C ASP A 100 -4.32 -0.60 19.12
N ARG A 101 -3.96 -0.69 17.84
CA ARG A 101 -4.79 -1.32 16.80
C ARG A 101 -4.32 -2.72 16.44
N VAL A 102 -3.05 -3.03 16.63
CA VAL A 102 -2.46 -4.31 16.26
C VAL A 102 -2.57 -5.30 17.41
N LEU A 103 -3.22 -6.42 17.15
CA LEU A 103 -3.37 -7.53 18.08
C LEU A 103 -2.11 -8.42 18.07
N GLU A 104 -1.98 -9.32 19.05
CA GLU A 104 -0.99 -10.37 18.98
C GLU A 104 -1.29 -11.28 17.77
N GLY A 105 -0.30 -11.42 16.90
CA GLY A 105 -0.40 -12.12 15.64
C GLY A 105 0.30 -13.47 15.61
N ARG A 106 0.48 -14.01 14.42
CA ARG A 106 1.14 -15.29 14.17
C ARG A 106 2.21 -15.16 13.10
N ASP A 107 3.41 -15.67 13.39
CA ASP A 107 4.45 -15.89 12.37
C ASP A 107 4.45 -17.37 11.95
N LEU A 108 4.08 -17.65 10.70
CA LEU A 108 4.06 -18.99 10.10
C LEU A 108 5.33 -19.28 9.29
N ILE A 109 6.20 -18.29 9.12
CA ILE A 109 7.50 -18.47 8.45
C ILE A 109 8.57 -18.90 9.47
N GLY A 110 8.69 -18.20 10.58
CA GLY A 110 9.60 -18.53 11.68
C GLY A 110 11.06 -18.17 11.45
N PHE A 111 11.42 -17.56 10.32
CA PHE A 111 12.76 -17.09 9.97
C PHE A 111 12.71 -15.87 9.03
N GLY A 112 13.87 -15.42 8.55
CA GLY A 112 14.00 -14.20 7.74
C GLY A 112 14.13 -12.95 8.60
N ALA A 113 13.86 -11.79 8.01
CA ALA A 113 13.94 -10.49 8.68
C ALA A 113 13.09 -10.43 9.95
N ARG A 114 13.55 -9.66 10.94
CA ARG A 114 12.89 -9.44 12.24
C ARG A 114 12.74 -7.95 12.48
N GLU A 115 11.98 -7.61 13.51
CA GLU A 115 11.82 -6.22 13.92
C GLU A 115 13.18 -5.51 14.06
N GLY A 116 13.29 -4.33 13.45
CA GLY A 116 14.53 -3.56 13.31
C GLY A 116 15.36 -3.89 12.06
N ASP A 117 15.06 -4.97 11.34
CA ASP A 117 15.73 -5.27 10.06
C ASP A 117 15.12 -4.45 8.90
N PRO A 118 15.92 -4.02 7.91
CA PRO A 118 15.44 -3.24 6.77
C PRO A 118 14.35 -3.91 5.93
N HIS A 119 14.21 -5.23 6.02
CA HIS A 119 13.22 -6.02 5.29
C HIS A 119 12.10 -6.55 6.20
N TRP A 120 11.88 -5.92 7.36
CA TRP A 120 10.82 -6.34 8.26
C TRP A 120 9.50 -5.65 7.95
N ALA A 121 8.44 -6.44 7.72
CA ALA A 121 7.04 -6.03 7.78
C ALA A 121 6.66 -4.76 6.99
N ARG A 122 7.39 -4.39 5.94
CA ARG A 122 7.13 -3.16 5.17
C ARG A 122 5.77 -3.18 4.51
N HIS A 123 5.53 -4.23 3.71
CA HIS A 123 4.30 -4.35 2.93
C HIS A 123 3.09 -4.54 3.84
N GLY A 124 3.16 -5.42 4.83
CA GLY A 124 2.02 -5.63 5.75
C GLY A 124 1.72 -4.41 6.62
N THR A 125 2.74 -3.63 7.04
CA THR A 125 2.53 -2.35 7.75
C THR A 125 1.83 -1.33 6.85
N ALA A 126 2.20 -1.25 5.57
CA ALA A 126 1.53 -0.40 4.60
C ALA A 126 0.04 -0.77 4.45
N MET A 127 -0.27 -2.06 4.33
CA MET A 127 -1.66 -2.54 4.24
C MET A 127 -2.44 -2.24 5.52
N ALA A 128 -1.84 -2.49 6.70
CA ALA A 128 -2.47 -2.20 8.00
C ALA A 128 -2.79 -0.70 8.15
N GLY A 129 -1.91 0.19 7.71
CA GLY A 129 -2.12 1.64 7.75
C GLY A 129 -3.29 2.09 6.86
N ILE A 130 -3.43 1.55 5.64
CA ILE A 130 -4.57 1.82 4.76
C ILE A 130 -5.87 1.33 5.39
N ILE A 131 -5.85 0.17 6.06
CA ILE A 131 -7.05 -0.41 6.68
C ILE A 131 -7.45 0.36 7.95
N ALA A 132 -6.53 0.52 8.91
CA ALA A 132 -6.86 0.90 10.28
C ALA A 132 -5.92 1.95 10.91
N GLY A 133 -5.17 2.70 10.12
CA GLY A 133 -4.40 3.83 10.62
C GLY A 133 -5.32 4.81 11.37
N ARG A 134 -4.91 5.22 12.58
CA ARG A 134 -5.70 6.14 13.42
C ARG A 134 -5.11 7.53 13.52
N GLY A 135 -3.89 7.70 13.00
CA GLY A 135 -3.09 8.88 13.25
C GLY A 135 -2.42 8.86 14.62
N HIS A 136 -1.69 9.91 14.92
CA HIS A 136 -0.99 10.10 16.18
C HIS A 136 -0.93 11.59 16.58
N GLY A 137 -0.17 11.90 17.65
CA GLY A 137 -0.01 13.26 18.15
C GLY A 137 -1.27 13.81 18.84
N PRO A 138 -1.32 15.13 19.10
CA PRO A 138 -2.46 15.74 19.78
C PRO A 138 -3.77 15.56 19.01
N GLY A 139 -4.74 14.89 19.65
CA GLY A 139 -6.05 14.62 19.04
C GLY A 139 -6.00 13.74 17.80
N ASP A 140 -4.97 12.87 17.71
CA ASP A 140 -4.70 12.03 16.53
C ASP A 140 -4.64 12.84 15.21
N GLY A 141 -4.20 14.11 15.31
CA GLY A 141 -4.19 15.08 14.19
C GLY A 141 -3.06 14.87 13.19
N GLN A 142 -2.08 14.01 13.49
CA GLN A 142 -0.91 13.74 12.68
C GLN A 142 -0.96 12.34 12.05
N GLY A 143 -0.17 12.11 10.99
CA GLY A 143 -0.06 10.82 10.33
C GLY A 143 -1.26 10.44 9.47
N VAL A 144 -1.35 9.16 9.10
CA VAL A 144 -2.39 8.65 8.20
C VAL A 144 -3.64 8.20 8.94
N LEU A 145 -4.79 8.35 8.27
CA LEU A 145 -6.03 7.67 8.65
C LEU A 145 -6.26 6.48 7.72
N GLY A 146 -6.65 5.35 8.27
CA GLY A 146 -7.14 4.22 7.53
C GLY A 146 -8.63 4.37 7.19
N VAL A 147 -9.12 3.49 6.33
CA VAL A 147 -10.55 3.47 5.94
C VAL A 147 -11.44 3.14 7.15
N ALA A 148 -10.99 2.23 8.03
CA ALA A 148 -11.69 1.80 9.24
C ALA A 148 -10.79 2.03 10.49
N PRO A 149 -10.60 3.30 10.92
CA PRO A 149 -9.57 3.66 11.92
C PRO A 149 -9.85 3.13 13.33
N GLU A 150 -11.03 2.56 13.57
CA GLU A 150 -11.38 1.92 14.84
C GLU A 150 -11.39 0.37 14.77
N ALA A 151 -11.15 -0.20 13.59
CA ALA A 151 -10.92 -1.63 13.44
C ALA A 151 -9.58 -2.05 14.08
N ARG A 152 -9.45 -3.34 14.37
CA ARG A 152 -8.21 -3.95 14.87
C ARG A 152 -7.56 -4.78 13.78
N ILE A 153 -6.25 -4.81 13.78
CA ILE A 153 -5.42 -5.61 12.87
C ILE A 153 -4.95 -6.87 13.57
N LEU A 154 -5.20 -8.03 12.97
CA LEU A 154 -4.64 -9.32 13.37
C LEU A 154 -3.55 -9.70 12.37
N PRO A 155 -2.26 -9.47 12.67
CA PRO A 155 -1.19 -9.75 11.74
C PRO A 155 -0.89 -11.24 11.65
N VAL A 156 -0.78 -11.78 10.44
CA VAL A 156 -0.35 -13.16 10.20
C VAL A 156 0.75 -13.14 9.15
N ARG A 157 1.98 -13.46 9.57
CA ARG A 157 3.11 -13.49 8.65
C ARG A 157 3.11 -14.80 7.88
N VAL A 158 2.83 -14.71 6.58
CA VAL A 158 2.74 -15.86 5.67
C VAL A 158 3.77 -15.81 4.54
N LEU A 159 4.50 -14.71 4.42
CA LEU A 159 5.55 -14.53 3.41
C LEU A 159 6.64 -13.58 3.91
N LEU A 160 7.76 -13.53 3.19
CA LEU A 160 8.85 -12.56 3.41
C LEU A 160 8.80 -11.47 2.35
N GLU A 161 9.38 -10.30 2.66
CA GLU A 161 9.55 -9.19 1.71
C GLU A 161 10.32 -9.61 0.45
N ASP A 162 10.07 -8.92 -0.67
CA ASP A 162 10.75 -9.21 -1.95
C ASP A 162 12.27 -9.12 -1.86
N GLY A 163 12.79 -8.21 -1.04
CA GLY A 163 14.22 -8.03 -0.81
C GLY A 163 14.84 -8.95 0.25
N ASP A 164 14.05 -9.80 0.96
CA ASP A 164 14.59 -10.69 1.99
C ASP A 164 15.39 -11.84 1.34
N PRO A 165 16.67 -12.02 1.70
CA PRO A 165 17.52 -13.08 1.13
C PRO A 165 16.98 -14.50 1.32
N GLN A 166 16.11 -14.71 2.32
CA GLN A 166 15.51 -16.00 2.62
C GLN A 166 14.12 -16.21 1.97
N ARG A 167 13.64 -15.25 1.17
CA ARG A 167 12.31 -15.36 0.53
C ARG A 167 12.15 -16.61 -0.34
N LYS A 168 13.18 -16.98 -1.11
CA LYS A 168 13.15 -18.20 -1.90
C LYS A 168 13.00 -19.44 -1.02
N ARG A 169 13.80 -19.53 0.05
CA ARG A 169 13.71 -20.60 1.05
C ARG A 169 12.33 -20.67 1.69
N ALA A 170 11.74 -19.49 2.03
CA ALA A 170 10.40 -19.44 2.61
C ALA A 170 9.34 -20.01 1.67
N ARG A 171 9.40 -19.71 0.37
CA ARG A 171 8.51 -20.29 -0.63
C ARG A 171 8.67 -21.83 -0.74
N GLU A 172 9.88 -22.34 -0.64
CA GLU A 172 10.17 -23.78 -0.73
C GLU A 172 9.77 -24.54 0.54
N GLU A 173 10.05 -23.99 1.73
CA GLU A 173 9.84 -24.69 3.01
C GLU A 173 8.48 -24.39 3.66
N ARG A 174 7.82 -23.28 3.30
CA ARG A 174 6.59 -22.76 3.89
C ARG A 174 5.49 -22.49 2.86
N GLY A 175 5.47 -23.22 1.76
CA GLY A 175 4.47 -23.07 0.70
C GLY A 175 3.02 -23.14 1.20
N GLY A 176 2.74 -23.91 2.24
CA GLY A 176 1.40 -24.02 2.86
C GLY A 176 1.04 -22.90 3.85
N ALA A 177 1.94 -21.93 4.12
CA ALA A 177 1.71 -20.91 5.15
C ALA A 177 0.47 -20.04 4.88
N LEU A 178 0.13 -19.80 3.61
CA LEU A 178 -1.06 -19.02 3.26
C LEU A 178 -2.33 -19.76 3.67
N ALA A 179 -2.49 -21.02 3.28
CA ALA A 179 -3.67 -21.82 3.64
C ALA A 179 -3.80 -22.00 5.16
N GLU A 180 -2.68 -22.26 5.87
CA GLU A 180 -2.63 -22.32 7.32
C GLU A 180 -3.04 -20.97 7.94
N GLY A 181 -2.51 -19.85 7.43
CA GLY A 181 -2.80 -18.51 7.90
C GLY A 181 -4.26 -18.11 7.74
N ILE A 182 -4.88 -18.44 6.60
CA ILE A 182 -6.31 -18.18 6.36
C ILE A 182 -7.17 -18.93 7.40
N ARG A 183 -6.89 -20.21 7.64
CA ARG A 183 -7.62 -20.99 8.67
C ARG A 183 -7.39 -20.42 10.05
N TRP A 184 -6.13 -20.15 10.40
CA TRP A 184 -5.79 -19.60 11.70
C TRP A 184 -6.49 -18.27 11.95
N ALA A 185 -6.49 -17.35 11.00
CA ALA A 185 -7.17 -16.05 11.10
C ALA A 185 -8.69 -16.22 11.35
N ALA A 186 -9.33 -17.11 10.58
CA ALA A 186 -10.76 -17.42 10.76
C ALA A 186 -11.08 -18.03 12.13
N ASP A 187 -10.20 -18.87 12.69
CA ASP A 187 -10.36 -19.47 14.00
C ASP A 187 -10.07 -18.48 15.15
N HIS A 188 -9.35 -17.39 14.87
CA HIS A 188 -9.03 -16.33 15.84
C HIS A 188 -9.93 -15.09 15.68
N GLY A 189 -11.11 -15.27 15.06
CA GLY A 189 -12.16 -14.25 15.04
C GLY A 189 -11.92 -13.10 14.07
N ALA A 190 -11.20 -13.34 12.97
CA ALA A 190 -11.13 -12.37 11.90
C ALA A 190 -12.50 -12.23 11.21
N ASP A 191 -13.04 -11.02 11.17
CA ASP A 191 -14.25 -10.68 10.41
C ASP A 191 -13.94 -10.47 8.92
N VAL A 192 -12.73 -10.00 8.64
CA VAL A 192 -12.20 -9.73 7.30
C VAL A 192 -10.79 -10.31 7.21
N ILE A 193 -10.47 -10.95 6.11
CA ILE A 193 -9.13 -11.46 5.79
C ILE A 193 -8.64 -10.72 4.55
N ASN A 194 -7.60 -9.88 4.73
CA ASN A 194 -6.93 -9.17 3.65
C ASN A 194 -5.77 -10.01 3.11
N LEU A 195 -5.80 -10.28 1.81
CA LEU A 195 -4.80 -11.01 1.05
C LEU A 195 -4.21 -10.08 -0.02
N SER A 196 -3.35 -9.15 0.39
CA SER A 196 -2.64 -8.23 -0.51
C SER A 196 -1.44 -8.93 -1.16
N LEU A 197 -1.65 -10.11 -1.65
CA LEU A 197 -0.66 -11.02 -2.23
C LEU A 197 -1.32 -11.89 -3.31
N GLY A 198 -0.51 -12.55 -4.13
CA GLY A 198 -1.01 -13.52 -5.09
C GLY A 198 0.13 -14.10 -5.93
N ASP A 199 -0.17 -15.24 -6.57
CA ASP A 199 0.63 -15.79 -7.65
C ASP A 199 -0.07 -15.50 -8.98
N ASP A 200 0.51 -14.62 -9.79
CA ASP A 200 0.14 -14.27 -11.16
C ASP A 200 1.22 -14.68 -12.16
N SER A 201 2.09 -15.59 -11.78
CA SER A 201 3.14 -16.16 -12.63
C SER A 201 2.55 -16.96 -13.80
N ALA A 202 3.40 -17.31 -14.77
CA ALA A 202 2.97 -18.16 -15.89
C ALA A 202 2.62 -19.59 -15.44
N SER A 203 3.04 -20.00 -14.25
CA SER A 203 2.74 -21.30 -13.63
C SER A 203 1.65 -21.23 -12.58
N ALA A 204 1.02 -20.07 -12.39
CA ALA A 204 -0.07 -19.92 -11.43
C ALA A 204 -1.21 -20.91 -11.72
N HIS A 205 -1.58 -21.66 -10.72
CA HIS A 205 -2.68 -22.64 -10.78
C HIS A 205 -3.40 -22.67 -9.43
N PRO A 206 -4.68 -23.10 -9.41
CA PRO A 206 -5.39 -23.21 -8.16
C PRO A 206 -4.75 -24.25 -7.24
N ASP A 207 -4.53 -23.87 -5.99
CA ASP A 207 -4.08 -24.77 -4.94
C ASP A 207 -5.31 -25.28 -4.16
N PRO A 208 -5.56 -26.61 -4.10
CA PRO A 208 -6.70 -27.15 -3.40
C PRO A 208 -6.73 -26.86 -1.89
N GLU A 209 -5.56 -26.70 -1.24
CA GLU A 209 -5.48 -26.39 0.18
C GLU A 209 -5.82 -24.92 0.46
N GLU A 210 -5.37 -24.02 -0.40
CA GLU A 210 -5.74 -22.60 -0.33
C GLU A 210 -7.23 -22.40 -0.59
N ASP A 211 -7.79 -23.05 -1.64
CA ASP A 211 -9.22 -22.98 -1.91
C ASP A 211 -10.04 -23.53 -0.75
N ALA A 212 -9.63 -24.66 -0.18
CA ALA A 212 -10.29 -25.23 1.00
C ALA A 212 -10.19 -24.31 2.21
N ALA A 213 -9.09 -23.58 2.37
CA ALA A 213 -8.91 -22.60 3.46
C ALA A 213 -9.81 -21.37 3.25
N VAL A 214 -9.93 -20.85 2.02
CA VAL A 214 -10.86 -19.77 1.67
C VAL A 214 -12.30 -20.19 1.97
N ARG A 215 -12.72 -21.37 1.50
CA ARG A 215 -14.07 -21.89 1.81
C ARG A 215 -14.32 -22.02 3.31
N TYR A 216 -13.33 -22.50 4.04
CA TYR A 216 -13.40 -22.61 5.50
C TYR A 216 -13.60 -21.23 6.15
N ALA A 217 -12.82 -20.24 5.78
CA ALA A 217 -12.93 -18.88 6.31
C ALA A 217 -14.31 -18.25 6.02
N LEU A 218 -14.79 -18.38 4.77
CA LEU A 218 -16.15 -17.96 4.38
C LEU A 218 -17.22 -18.68 5.20
N GLY A 219 -17.05 -19.99 5.44
CA GLY A 219 -17.94 -20.79 6.27
C GLY A 219 -17.98 -20.38 7.73
N LYS A 220 -16.87 -19.85 8.25
CA LYS A 220 -16.75 -19.24 9.59
C LYS A 220 -17.33 -17.84 9.69
N GLY A 221 -17.67 -17.22 8.56
CA GLY A 221 -18.24 -15.88 8.51
C GLY A 221 -17.22 -14.78 8.16
N ALA A 222 -15.95 -15.10 7.97
CA ALA A 222 -14.94 -14.14 7.55
C ALA A 222 -15.10 -13.76 6.07
N VAL A 223 -15.04 -12.45 5.74
CA VAL A 223 -15.02 -11.98 4.35
C VAL A 223 -13.59 -11.99 3.85
N VAL A 224 -13.34 -12.64 2.71
CA VAL A 224 -12.00 -12.71 2.12
C VAL A 224 -11.88 -11.70 0.99
N VAL A 225 -10.87 -10.83 1.08
CA VAL A 225 -10.55 -9.78 0.09
C VAL A 225 -9.15 -10.05 -0.44
N ALA A 226 -8.97 -10.03 -1.75
CA ALA A 226 -7.67 -10.27 -2.37
C ALA A 226 -7.37 -9.29 -3.51
N SER A 227 -6.09 -9.00 -3.70
CA SER A 227 -5.57 -8.21 -4.81
C SER A 227 -5.70 -8.97 -6.13
N ALA A 228 -6.19 -8.32 -7.20
CA ALA A 228 -6.43 -8.96 -8.50
C ALA A 228 -5.16 -9.35 -9.26
N GLY A 229 -3.99 -8.84 -8.83
CA GLY A 229 -2.70 -9.02 -9.49
C GLY A 229 -2.20 -7.76 -10.18
N ASN A 230 -0.90 -7.70 -10.41
CA ASN A 230 -0.21 -6.55 -11.01
C ASN A 230 0.33 -6.84 -12.41
N GLY A 231 -0.19 -7.88 -13.08
CA GLY A 231 0.24 -8.32 -14.41
C GLY A 231 -0.48 -7.64 -15.58
N GLY A 232 -1.10 -6.48 -15.39
CA GLY A 232 -1.88 -5.77 -16.41
C GLY A 232 -1.11 -5.38 -17.68
N GLU A 233 0.21 -5.20 -17.56
CA GLU A 233 1.12 -4.95 -18.67
C GLU A 233 1.85 -6.23 -19.14
N ASP A 234 1.75 -7.33 -18.36
CA ASP A 234 2.44 -8.61 -18.58
C ASP A 234 1.49 -9.74 -19.00
N GLY A 235 0.34 -9.41 -19.61
CA GLY A 235 -0.57 -10.38 -20.22
C GLY A 235 -1.74 -10.80 -19.35
N ASP A 236 -2.06 -10.07 -18.30
CA ASP A 236 -3.28 -10.25 -17.49
C ASP A 236 -3.47 -11.71 -17.02
N ARG A 237 -2.47 -12.30 -16.39
CA ARG A 237 -2.57 -13.70 -15.94
C ARG A 237 -3.57 -13.85 -14.80
N VAL A 238 -4.12 -15.04 -14.65
CA VAL A 238 -4.99 -15.36 -13.50
C VAL A 238 -4.15 -15.30 -12.24
N SER A 239 -4.69 -14.66 -11.20
CA SER A 239 -4.03 -14.54 -9.90
C SER A 239 -4.83 -15.31 -8.84
N TYR A 240 -4.14 -16.10 -8.04
CA TYR A 240 -4.69 -16.75 -6.86
C TYR A 240 -4.06 -16.12 -5.61
N PRO A 241 -4.86 -15.88 -4.55
CA PRO A 241 -6.21 -16.37 -4.26
C PRO A 241 -7.39 -15.55 -4.82
N ALA A 242 -7.14 -14.47 -5.57
CA ALA A 242 -8.21 -13.59 -6.08
C ALA A 242 -9.27 -14.34 -6.91
N ALA A 243 -8.86 -15.37 -7.67
CA ALA A 243 -9.75 -16.14 -8.54
C ALA A 243 -10.56 -17.21 -7.80
N TYR A 244 -10.36 -17.45 -6.51
CA TYR A 244 -11.17 -18.43 -5.77
C TYR A 244 -12.62 -17.94 -5.58
N PRO A 245 -13.60 -18.85 -5.64
CA PRO A 245 -15.00 -18.52 -5.43
C PRO A 245 -15.25 -17.87 -4.06
N GLY A 246 -16.06 -16.82 -4.06
CA GLY A 246 -16.43 -16.08 -2.83
C GLY A 246 -15.47 -14.98 -2.43
N VAL A 247 -14.24 -14.96 -2.94
CA VAL A 247 -13.27 -13.87 -2.70
C VAL A 247 -13.75 -12.58 -3.35
N ILE A 248 -13.59 -11.47 -2.68
CA ILE A 248 -13.72 -10.11 -3.24
C ILE A 248 -12.39 -9.77 -3.89
N ALA A 249 -12.31 -9.91 -5.21
CA ALA A 249 -11.10 -9.58 -5.97
C ALA A 249 -11.10 -8.10 -6.35
N VAL A 250 -10.00 -7.40 -6.07
CA VAL A 250 -9.92 -5.94 -6.15
C VAL A 250 -8.90 -5.51 -7.20
N THR A 251 -9.34 -4.72 -8.18
CA THR A 251 -8.49 -4.05 -9.16
C THR A 251 -8.13 -2.63 -8.70
N ALA A 252 -7.06 -2.07 -9.25
CA ALA A 252 -6.56 -0.76 -8.87
C ALA A 252 -6.97 0.33 -9.85
N VAL A 253 -7.36 1.49 -9.30
CA VAL A 253 -7.58 2.72 -10.06
C VAL A 253 -6.61 3.83 -9.60
N ASP A 254 -6.35 4.76 -10.51
CA ASP A 254 -5.63 6.01 -10.28
C ASP A 254 -6.56 7.11 -9.72
N ARG A 255 -6.02 8.33 -9.52
CA ARG A 255 -6.75 9.50 -9.01
C ARG A 255 -7.90 9.95 -9.91
N THR A 256 -7.91 9.58 -11.19
CA THR A 256 -8.98 9.89 -12.14
C THR A 256 -10.11 8.86 -12.15
N GLY A 257 -9.94 7.76 -11.43
CA GLY A 257 -10.85 6.61 -11.44
C GLY A 257 -10.63 5.67 -12.63
N ALA A 258 -9.60 5.92 -13.45
CA ALA A 258 -9.21 5.02 -14.52
C ALA A 258 -8.45 3.81 -13.96
N ARG A 259 -8.53 2.65 -14.64
CA ARG A 259 -7.72 1.48 -14.26
C ARG A 259 -6.24 1.82 -14.30
N ALA A 260 -5.52 1.54 -13.23
CA ALA A 260 -4.07 1.66 -13.20
C ALA A 260 -3.43 0.69 -14.22
N PRO A 261 -2.42 1.10 -15.02
CA PRO A 261 -1.85 0.29 -16.09
C PRO A 261 -1.43 -1.12 -15.66
N PHE A 262 -0.82 -1.23 -14.50
CA PHE A 262 -0.35 -2.50 -13.92
C PHE A 262 -1.49 -3.41 -13.44
N SER A 263 -2.69 -2.89 -13.18
CA SER A 263 -3.80 -3.67 -12.61
C SER A 263 -4.27 -4.75 -13.58
N THR A 264 -4.25 -5.99 -13.14
CA THR A 264 -4.72 -7.15 -13.92
C THR A 264 -6.22 -7.04 -14.23
N ARG A 265 -6.59 -7.33 -15.48
CA ARG A 265 -7.95 -7.38 -15.99
C ARG A 265 -8.41 -8.81 -16.12
N ARG A 266 -9.37 -9.22 -15.30
CA ARG A 266 -9.87 -10.60 -15.35
C ARG A 266 -11.33 -10.69 -14.92
N TRP A 267 -11.98 -11.72 -15.41
CA TRP A 267 -13.38 -12.05 -15.17
C TRP A 267 -13.75 -12.14 -13.67
N TYR A 268 -12.80 -12.42 -12.79
CA TYR A 268 -13.04 -12.49 -11.34
C TYR A 268 -13.05 -11.12 -10.63
N ALA A 269 -12.66 -10.05 -11.30
CA ALA A 269 -12.69 -8.71 -10.70
C ALA A 269 -14.06 -8.40 -10.12
N THR A 270 -14.13 -8.09 -8.84
CA THR A 270 -15.38 -7.79 -8.14
C THR A 270 -15.65 -6.30 -8.12
N VAL A 271 -14.69 -5.53 -7.62
CA VAL A 271 -14.73 -4.06 -7.53
C VAL A 271 -13.32 -3.50 -7.73
N SER A 272 -13.23 -2.18 -7.85
CA SER A 272 -11.98 -1.44 -7.88
C SER A 272 -11.86 -0.48 -6.68
N ALA A 273 -10.63 -0.11 -6.36
CA ALA A 273 -10.31 0.88 -5.33
C ALA A 273 -8.99 1.60 -5.67
N PRO A 274 -8.66 2.71 -4.98
CA PRO A 274 -7.38 3.41 -5.13
C PRO A 274 -6.19 2.46 -4.98
N GLY A 275 -5.27 2.48 -5.95
CA GLY A 275 -4.10 1.62 -5.92
C GLY A 275 -2.88 2.22 -6.61
N ASP A 276 -2.93 3.49 -7.01
CA ASP A 276 -1.82 4.21 -7.62
C ASP A 276 -1.60 5.54 -6.89
N ASP A 277 -0.36 5.92 -6.63
CA ASP A 277 0.01 7.12 -5.85
C ASP A 277 -0.74 7.24 -4.50
N VAL A 278 -0.82 6.17 -3.73
CA VAL A 278 -1.47 6.16 -2.42
C VAL A 278 -0.45 6.29 -1.29
N VAL A 279 -0.80 7.08 -0.28
CA VAL A 279 0.05 7.23 0.92
C VAL A 279 -0.01 5.96 1.75
N ILE A 280 1.17 5.41 2.05
CA ILE A 280 1.35 4.19 2.85
C ILE A 280 2.23 4.46 4.07
N THR A 281 1.96 3.74 5.15
CA THR A 281 2.81 3.66 6.35
C THR A 281 3.98 2.72 6.11
N TYR A 282 5.07 2.98 6.79
CA TYR A 282 6.28 2.17 6.71
C TYR A 282 6.82 1.91 8.12
N PRO A 283 7.49 0.79 8.38
CA PRO A 283 8.19 0.62 9.65
C PRO A 283 9.05 1.83 9.98
N ASP A 284 9.30 2.08 11.24
CA ASP A 284 10.02 3.26 11.76
C ASP A 284 9.24 4.58 11.74
N GLY A 285 7.94 4.55 11.45
CA GLY A 285 7.07 5.74 11.47
C GLY A 285 7.17 6.62 10.23
N GLU A 286 7.77 6.12 9.15
CA GLU A 286 7.90 6.82 7.87
C GLU A 286 6.67 6.62 6.97
N TYR A 287 6.54 7.48 5.95
CA TYR A 287 5.44 7.46 4.98
C TYR A 287 5.98 7.56 3.56
N TYR A 288 5.40 6.77 2.67
CA TYR A 288 5.77 6.76 1.25
C TYR A 288 4.53 6.83 0.36
N GLU A 289 4.71 7.09 -0.91
CA GLU A 289 3.72 6.87 -1.94
C GLU A 289 3.92 5.48 -2.52
N GLY A 290 2.86 4.68 -2.51
CA GLY A 290 2.88 3.30 -2.98
C GLY A 290 1.90 3.07 -4.11
N TRP A 291 2.05 1.93 -4.77
CA TRP A 291 1.17 1.48 -5.83
C TRP A 291 0.99 -0.05 -5.78
N GLY A 292 -0.10 -0.53 -6.34
CA GLY A 292 -0.41 -1.95 -6.45
C GLY A 292 -1.87 -2.27 -6.17
N THR A 293 -2.36 -3.36 -6.73
CA THR A 293 -3.67 -3.93 -6.35
C THR A 293 -3.71 -4.38 -4.89
N SER A 294 -2.54 -4.51 -4.25
CA SER A 294 -2.40 -4.71 -2.80
C SER A 294 -3.00 -3.57 -2.00
N ALA A 295 -2.67 -2.31 -2.35
CA ALA A 295 -3.24 -1.14 -1.70
C ALA A 295 -4.75 -1.06 -1.94
N ALA A 296 -5.22 -1.34 -3.16
CA ALA A 296 -6.64 -1.38 -3.48
C ALA A 296 -7.39 -2.43 -2.65
N ALA A 297 -6.82 -3.63 -2.47
CA ALA A 297 -7.40 -4.67 -1.60
C ALA A 297 -7.46 -4.22 -0.13
N ALA A 298 -6.45 -3.50 0.36
CA ALA A 298 -6.46 -2.92 1.71
C ALA A 298 -7.57 -1.86 1.87
N PHE A 299 -7.78 -0.97 0.88
CA PHE A 299 -8.91 -0.04 0.89
C PHE A 299 -10.25 -0.78 0.98
N VAL A 300 -10.45 -1.82 0.15
CA VAL A 300 -11.69 -2.61 0.17
C VAL A 300 -11.83 -3.38 1.47
N SER A 301 -10.75 -3.91 2.05
CA SER A 301 -10.80 -4.58 3.36
C SER A 301 -11.27 -3.63 4.46
N GLY A 302 -10.80 -2.37 4.44
CA GLY A 302 -11.31 -1.33 5.33
C GLY A 302 -12.79 -0.99 5.07
N CYS A 303 -13.21 -0.90 3.81
CA CYS A 303 -14.64 -0.69 3.45
C CYS A 303 -15.51 -1.85 3.94
N VAL A 304 -15.06 -3.10 3.78
CA VAL A 304 -15.72 -4.30 4.30
C VAL A 304 -15.81 -4.25 5.82
N ALA A 305 -14.74 -3.79 6.50
CA ALA A 305 -14.75 -3.63 7.96
C ALA A 305 -15.82 -2.62 8.42
N LEU A 306 -16.01 -1.51 7.70
CA LEU A 306 -17.10 -0.57 7.98
C LEU A 306 -18.48 -1.20 7.80
N VAL A 307 -18.69 -1.98 6.73
CA VAL A 307 -19.95 -2.71 6.50
C VAL A 307 -20.20 -3.75 7.59
N ARG A 308 -19.16 -4.49 8.01
CA ARG A 308 -19.26 -5.48 9.10
C ARG A 308 -19.57 -4.85 10.44
N ALA A 309 -19.00 -3.69 10.75
CA ALA A 309 -19.31 -2.97 11.99
C ALA A 309 -20.77 -2.52 12.04
N ALA A 310 -21.32 -2.07 10.91
CA ALA A 310 -22.71 -1.67 10.81
C ALA A 310 -23.70 -2.87 10.75
N HIS A 311 -23.29 -3.98 10.14
CA HIS A 311 -24.12 -5.15 9.88
C HIS A 311 -23.37 -6.46 10.19
N PRO A 312 -23.13 -6.78 11.48
CA PRO A 312 -22.30 -7.91 11.90
C PRO A 312 -22.90 -9.27 11.53
N ASP A 313 -24.21 -9.37 11.39
CA ASP A 313 -24.93 -10.63 11.14
C ASP A 313 -25.01 -11.00 9.65
N LEU A 314 -24.63 -10.12 8.72
CA LEU A 314 -24.64 -10.44 7.30
C LEU A 314 -23.59 -11.49 6.95
N SER A 315 -23.95 -12.46 6.12
CA SER A 315 -22.99 -13.46 5.63
C SER A 315 -21.95 -12.84 4.70
N PRO A 316 -20.76 -13.46 4.55
CA PRO A 316 -19.74 -13.01 3.60
C PRO A 316 -20.27 -12.81 2.16
N ALA A 317 -21.17 -13.69 1.70
CA ALA A 317 -21.81 -13.54 0.40
C ALA A 317 -22.67 -12.27 0.30
N GLN A 318 -23.46 -11.97 1.34
CA GLN A 318 -24.28 -10.75 1.39
C GLN A 318 -23.42 -9.49 1.44
N VAL A 319 -22.32 -9.51 2.22
CA VAL A 319 -21.36 -8.40 2.22
C VAL A 319 -20.74 -8.19 0.85
N LYS A 320 -20.33 -9.27 0.16
CA LYS A 320 -19.83 -9.20 -1.22
C LYS A 320 -20.86 -8.63 -2.17
N GLU A 321 -22.12 -9.07 -2.08
CA GLU A 321 -23.23 -8.54 -2.88
C GLU A 321 -23.45 -7.05 -2.65
N LEU A 322 -23.39 -6.58 -1.39
CA LEU A 322 -23.50 -5.16 -1.06
C LEU A 322 -22.34 -4.36 -1.65
N ILE A 323 -21.10 -4.79 -1.43
CA ILE A 323 -19.90 -4.13 -1.94
C ILE A 323 -19.96 -4.01 -3.48
N ALA A 324 -20.34 -5.08 -4.17
CA ALA A 324 -20.45 -5.08 -5.62
C ALA A 324 -21.66 -4.27 -6.13
N GLY A 325 -22.81 -4.40 -5.48
CA GLY A 325 -24.06 -3.79 -5.91
C GLY A 325 -24.19 -2.28 -5.65
N THR A 326 -23.32 -1.72 -4.78
CA THR A 326 -23.33 -0.29 -4.42
C THR A 326 -22.11 0.46 -4.92
N ALA A 327 -21.27 -0.20 -5.71
CA ALA A 327 -20.12 0.44 -6.33
C ALA A 327 -20.55 1.62 -7.21
N ARG A 328 -19.74 2.67 -7.25
CA ARG A 328 -19.97 3.85 -8.08
C ARG A 328 -19.10 3.81 -9.34
N ASP A 329 -19.40 4.69 -10.28
CA ASP A 329 -18.70 4.75 -11.57
C ASP A 329 -18.76 3.40 -12.30
N THR A 330 -19.93 2.79 -12.25
CA THR A 330 -20.21 1.47 -12.82
C THR A 330 -19.96 1.48 -14.33
N PRO A 331 -19.15 0.55 -14.86
CA PRO A 331 -18.89 0.46 -16.29
C PRO A 331 -20.16 0.21 -17.11
N PRO A 332 -20.16 0.59 -18.41
CA PRO A 332 -21.24 0.22 -19.32
C PRO A 332 -21.51 -1.30 -19.29
N GLY A 333 -22.78 -1.70 -19.16
CA GLY A 333 -23.16 -3.11 -18.99
C GLY A 333 -23.13 -3.61 -17.54
N GLY A 334 -22.84 -2.73 -16.57
CA GLY A 334 -22.89 -3.03 -15.12
C GLY A 334 -21.63 -3.64 -14.54
N ARG A 335 -20.69 -4.10 -15.38
CA ARG A 335 -19.42 -4.73 -14.96
C ARG A 335 -18.41 -4.77 -16.11
N SER A 336 -17.13 -4.70 -15.75
CA SER A 336 -16.02 -5.00 -16.68
C SER A 336 -14.95 -5.86 -16.01
N ASP A 337 -14.06 -6.45 -16.80
CA ASP A 337 -12.89 -7.19 -16.29
C ASP A 337 -11.81 -6.24 -15.74
N GLU A 338 -11.88 -4.94 -16.04
CA GLU A 338 -10.96 -3.90 -15.61
C GLU A 338 -11.30 -3.35 -14.22
N LEU A 339 -12.58 -3.10 -13.98
CA LEU A 339 -13.07 -2.36 -12.81
C LEU A 339 -14.04 -3.17 -11.93
N GLY A 340 -14.33 -4.43 -12.29
CA GLY A 340 -15.43 -5.14 -11.65
C GLY A 340 -16.74 -4.37 -11.87
N THR A 341 -17.50 -4.11 -10.81
CA THR A 341 -18.73 -3.31 -10.84
C THR A 341 -18.49 -1.81 -10.66
N GLY A 342 -17.23 -1.38 -10.49
CA GLY A 342 -16.85 0.03 -10.29
C GLY A 342 -16.10 0.25 -8.98
N ILE A 343 -15.97 1.50 -8.56
CA ILE A 343 -15.24 1.90 -7.35
C ILE A 343 -16.09 1.61 -6.11
N VAL A 344 -15.51 0.94 -5.13
CA VAL A 344 -16.16 0.60 -3.85
C VAL A 344 -16.75 1.83 -3.14
N ASN A 345 -17.94 1.66 -2.52
CA ASN A 345 -18.64 2.72 -1.80
C ASN A 345 -19.25 2.18 -0.49
N PRO A 346 -18.49 2.22 0.62
CA PRO A 346 -18.95 1.67 1.90
C PRO A 346 -20.18 2.37 2.47
N ALA A 347 -20.34 3.68 2.24
CA ALA A 347 -21.50 4.42 2.77
C ALA A 347 -22.80 3.90 2.16
N ALA A 348 -22.86 3.73 0.84
CA ALA A 348 -24.01 3.15 0.16
C ALA A 348 -24.22 1.66 0.51
N ALA A 349 -23.14 0.90 0.73
CA ALA A 349 -23.24 -0.50 1.17
C ALA A 349 -23.84 -0.59 2.59
N ILE A 350 -23.48 0.30 3.49
CA ILE A 350 -24.06 0.39 4.84
C ILE A 350 -25.54 0.77 4.75
N GLU A 351 -25.87 1.78 3.97
CA GLU A 351 -27.27 2.24 3.82
C GLU A 351 -28.15 1.12 3.26
N LEU A 352 -27.74 0.48 2.16
CA LEU A 352 -28.48 -0.62 1.56
C LEU A 352 -28.56 -1.84 2.48
N GLY A 353 -27.50 -2.11 3.23
CA GLY A 353 -27.39 -3.23 4.17
C GLY A 353 -28.44 -3.20 5.27
N ALA A 354 -28.93 -2.02 5.67
CA ALA A 354 -29.97 -1.85 6.69
C ALA A 354 -31.31 -2.53 6.31
N GLY A 355 -31.54 -2.75 5.01
CA GLY A 355 -32.75 -3.45 4.52
C GLY A 355 -32.51 -4.94 4.20
N VAL A 356 -31.33 -5.48 4.45
CA VAL A 356 -30.95 -6.85 4.10
C VAL A 356 -31.18 -7.79 5.27
N GLU A 357 -32.08 -8.76 5.10
CA GLU A 357 -32.29 -9.83 6.08
C GLU A 357 -31.07 -10.78 6.12
N PRO A 358 -30.45 -10.99 7.30
CA PRO A 358 -29.30 -11.88 7.45
C PRO A 358 -29.60 -13.31 7.01
N ARG A 359 -28.71 -13.89 6.23
CA ARG A 359 -28.78 -15.29 5.80
C ARG A 359 -27.49 -16.00 6.19
N ARG A 360 -27.62 -17.24 6.64
CA ARG A 360 -26.42 -18.04 6.92
C ARG A 360 -25.63 -18.25 5.64
N GLN A 361 -24.30 -18.16 5.75
CA GLN A 361 -23.41 -18.57 4.67
C GLN A 361 -23.74 -20.01 4.27
N ARG A 362 -24.04 -20.22 3.00
CA ARG A 362 -24.20 -21.59 2.49
C ARG A 362 -22.84 -22.28 2.55
N PRO A 363 -22.78 -23.56 2.98
CA PRO A 363 -21.56 -24.33 2.80
C PRO A 363 -21.12 -24.22 1.35
N ALA A 364 -19.85 -23.98 1.10
CA ALA A 364 -19.33 -24.06 -0.25
C ALA A 364 -19.63 -25.47 -0.79
N ALA A 365 -20.02 -25.56 -2.06
CA ALA A 365 -20.12 -26.84 -2.74
C ALA A 365 -18.79 -27.61 -2.54
N GLU A 366 -18.86 -28.95 -2.47
CA GLU A 366 -17.65 -29.78 -2.43
C GLU A 366 -16.65 -29.32 -3.49
N ALA A 367 -15.36 -29.46 -3.17
CA ALA A 367 -14.29 -29.01 -4.05
C ALA A 367 -14.59 -29.46 -5.49
N TYR A 368 -14.69 -28.49 -6.38
CA TYR A 368 -14.85 -28.81 -7.80
C TYR A 368 -13.56 -29.52 -8.27
N PRO A 369 -13.64 -30.74 -8.81
CA PRO A 369 -12.43 -31.53 -9.08
C PRO A 369 -11.68 -31.08 -10.35
N GLY A 370 -11.82 -29.85 -10.75
CA GLY A 370 -11.23 -29.27 -11.97
C GLY A 370 -10.83 -27.81 -11.81
N GLU A 371 -10.36 -27.22 -12.89
CA GLU A 371 -10.11 -25.78 -12.92
C GLU A 371 -11.41 -25.02 -12.63
N TYR A 372 -11.37 -24.13 -11.62
CA TYR A 372 -12.48 -23.25 -11.33
C TYR A 372 -12.72 -22.34 -12.54
N PHE A 373 -13.89 -22.41 -13.13
CA PHE A 373 -14.31 -21.56 -14.25
C PHE A 373 -13.52 -21.74 -15.56
N GLY A 374 -12.58 -22.69 -15.63
CA GLY A 374 -11.69 -22.88 -16.77
C GLY A 374 -10.69 -21.70 -16.93
N PRO A 375 -10.04 -21.58 -18.06
CA PRO A 375 -9.04 -20.53 -18.31
C PRO A 375 -9.62 -19.11 -18.39
N GLY A 376 -10.91 -18.92 -18.11
CA GLY A 376 -11.63 -17.67 -18.36
C GLY A 376 -11.96 -17.47 -19.84
N PRO A 377 -12.71 -16.42 -20.19
CA PRO A 377 -12.84 -16.03 -21.58
C PRO A 377 -11.43 -15.74 -22.11
N ALA A 378 -11.08 -16.38 -23.24
CA ALA A 378 -9.82 -16.10 -23.90
C ALA A 378 -9.73 -14.57 -24.03
N SER A 379 -8.67 -13.97 -23.47
CA SER A 379 -8.39 -12.59 -23.81
C SER A 379 -8.40 -12.55 -25.33
N ASP A 380 -9.26 -11.72 -25.91
CA ASP A 380 -9.17 -11.39 -27.34
C ASP A 380 -7.76 -10.79 -27.51
N GLY A 381 -6.80 -11.71 -27.62
CA GLY A 381 -5.42 -11.34 -27.85
C GLY A 381 -5.44 -10.48 -29.08
N VAL A 382 -5.12 -9.22 -28.90
CA VAL A 382 -4.86 -8.35 -30.03
C VAL A 382 -4.03 -9.19 -31.00
N PRO A 383 -4.41 -9.31 -32.29
CA PRO A 383 -3.72 -10.18 -33.24
C PRO A 383 -2.27 -9.74 -33.53
N GLY A 384 -1.61 -9.13 -32.56
CA GLY A 384 -0.23 -8.67 -32.61
C GLY A 384 0.81 -9.80 -32.57
N GLY A 385 0.47 -10.96 -32.00
CA GLY A 385 1.42 -12.07 -31.91
C GLY A 385 1.86 -12.66 -33.25
N ARG A 386 1.08 -12.47 -34.33
CA ARG A 386 1.47 -12.86 -35.68
C ARG A 386 2.22 -11.78 -36.47
N LEU A 387 2.12 -10.52 -36.05
CA LEU A 387 2.83 -9.40 -36.66
C LEU A 387 4.23 -9.20 -36.08
N ALA A 388 4.48 -9.62 -34.84
CA ALA A 388 5.77 -9.47 -34.19
C ALA A 388 6.92 -10.18 -34.95
N PRO A 389 6.81 -11.45 -35.39
CA PRO A 389 7.86 -12.07 -36.19
C PRO A 389 8.01 -11.44 -37.58
N ALA A 390 6.93 -10.96 -38.19
CA ALA A 390 6.99 -10.25 -39.48
C ALA A 390 7.65 -8.86 -39.34
N ALA A 391 7.36 -8.13 -38.28
CA ALA A 391 8.00 -6.84 -37.98
C ALA A 391 9.48 -7.02 -37.64
N ALA A 392 9.84 -8.06 -36.86
CA ALA A 392 11.23 -8.40 -36.57
C ALA A 392 12.01 -8.78 -37.83
N ALA A 393 11.42 -9.58 -38.73
CA ALA A 393 12.03 -9.95 -40.01
C ALA A 393 12.24 -8.73 -40.91
N ALA A 394 11.25 -7.84 -41.00
CA ALA A 394 11.34 -6.57 -41.76
C ALA A 394 12.41 -5.62 -41.19
N GLY A 395 12.47 -5.49 -39.85
CA GLY A 395 13.50 -4.72 -39.16
C GLY A 395 14.91 -5.24 -39.42
N THR A 396 15.10 -6.56 -39.35
CA THR A 396 16.39 -7.21 -39.64
C THR A 396 16.79 -6.98 -41.08
N LEU A 397 15.85 -7.09 -42.04
CA LEU A 397 16.10 -6.84 -43.46
C LEU A 397 16.54 -5.39 -43.72
N LEU A 398 15.89 -4.41 -43.09
CA LEU A 398 16.26 -3.00 -43.19
C LEU A 398 17.66 -2.72 -42.63
N VAL A 399 18.04 -3.33 -41.53
CA VAL A 399 19.39 -3.19 -40.94
C VAL A 399 20.46 -3.79 -41.89
N VAL A 400 20.18 -4.96 -42.48
CA VAL A 400 21.08 -5.61 -43.42
C VAL A 400 21.21 -4.74 -44.71
N CYS A 401 20.12 -4.25 -45.27
CA CYS A 401 20.12 -3.35 -46.44
C CYS A 401 20.89 -2.05 -46.15
N ALA A 402 20.67 -1.43 -44.99
CA ALA A 402 21.42 -0.23 -44.58
C ALA A 402 22.92 -0.52 -44.44
N GLY A 403 23.30 -1.69 -43.87
CA GLY A 403 24.70 -2.13 -43.79
C GLY A 403 25.36 -2.35 -45.15
N VAL A 404 24.66 -2.93 -46.13
CA VAL A 404 25.15 -3.14 -47.49
C VAL A 404 25.33 -1.81 -48.21
N LEU A 405 24.33 -0.91 -48.12
CA LEU A 405 24.41 0.45 -48.73
C LEU A 405 25.55 1.27 -48.11
N TYR A 406 25.74 1.20 -46.82
CA TYR A 406 26.81 1.90 -46.13
C TYR A 406 28.20 1.38 -46.52
N ARG A 407 28.36 0.06 -46.73
CA ARG A 407 29.61 -0.53 -47.28
C ARG A 407 29.84 -0.15 -48.74
N GLY A 408 28.77 -0.16 -49.56
CA GLY A 408 28.84 0.27 -50.98
C GLY A 408 29.26 1.73 -51.13
N ALA A 409 28.73 2.63 -50.32
CA ALA A 409 29.11 4.02 -50.29
C ALA A 409 30.58 4.27 -49.88
N ARG A 410 31.15 3.43 -48.98
CA ARG A 410 32.55 3.51 -48.57
C ARG A 410 33.51 2.99 -49.66
N THR A 411 33.12 2.00 -50.45
CA THR A 411 33.97 1.48 -51.56
C THR A 411 33.96 2.41 -52.76
N SER A 412 32.87 3.14 -53.07
CA SER A 412 32.79 4.10 -54.14
C SER A 412 33.56 5.40 -53.86
N GLY A 413 33.77 5.77 -52.61
CA GLY A 413 34.54 6.98 -52.22
C GLY A 413 36.07 6.78 -52.25
N ARG A 414 36.59 5.60 -52.60
CA ARG A 414 38.04 5.28 -52.59
C ARG A 414 38.66 5.20 -53.98
N ALA A 415 37.86 5.36 -55.05
CA ALA A 415 38.31 5.28 -56.47
C ALA A 415 38.43 6.68 -57.12
N GLY A 416 39.05 7.66 -56.48
CA GLY A 416 39.22 8.97 -57.04
C GLY A 416 40.18 9.88 -56.29
N ARG A 417 41.42 9.43 -56.08
CA ARG A 417 42.54 10.34 -55.77
C ARG A 417 43.83 9.71 -56.33
N GLU A 418 44.11 9.96 -57.60
CA GLU A 418 45.45 9.96 -58.10
C GLU A 418 46.18 11.23 -57.70
N PRO A 419 47.43 11.19 -57.26
CA PRO A 419 48.20 12.39 -57.01
C PRO A 419 48.78 12.88 -58.36
N LEU A 420 48.45 14.16 -58.71
CA LEU A 420 49.22 14.89 -59.72
C LEU A 420 50.50 15.42 -59.09
N GLY A 421 51.58 15.25 -59.82
CA GLY A 421 52.96 15.49 -59.66
C GLY A 421 53.56 16.58 -58.83
#